data_0fb623da46d44c795720572624d105c5
#
_entry.id   0fb623da46d44c795720572624d105c5
#
_cell.length_a   1.000
_cell.length_b   1.000
_cell.length_c   1.000
_cell.angle_alpha   90.00
_cell.angle_beta   90.00
_cell.angle_gamma   90.00
#
_symmetry.space_group_name_H-M   'P 1'
#
loop_
_entity.id
_entity.type
_entity.pdbx_description
1 polymer ?
#
loop_
_entity_poly.entity_id
_entity_poly.type
_entity_poly.pdbx_seq_one_letter_code
_entity_poly.pdbx_strand_id
1 'polypeptide(L)'
;HDAKLQQLREAETNNGYGESAGYDAVRNRAQKHRDELQQLVSELNDSGKKICGYGASTKGNVLLQYCGFTRNDIPVIAEVNQDKFGCFTPHTLIPIASEDEVLAMKPDYLLVLPWHFRDNILVREQNYLNNGGSFLFPLPAIDVVTGEHQRQAAWSHHVNRSGCATGSIWVS
;
A
#
# COMPACT_ATOMS: atom_id res chain seq x y z
N HIS A 1 22.49 29.87 9.58
CA HIS A 1 21.47 29.07 10.30
C HIS A 1 20.13 29.81 10.41
N ASP A 2 20.17 31.11 10.80
CA ASP A 2 18.95 31.90 11.02
C ASP A 2 18.11 32.14 9.76
N ALA A 3 18.75 32.43 8.62
CA ALA A 3 18.02 32.68 7.37
C ALA A 3 17.23 31.44 6.88
N LYS A 4 17.80 30.25 7.02
CA LYS A 4 17.11 29.00 6.66
C LYS A 4 15.96 28.69 7.62
N LEU A 5 16.14 28.98 8.91
CA LEU A 5 15.07 28.81 9.89
C LEU A 5 13.93 29.80 9.65
N GLN A 6 14.25 31.02 9.28
CA GLN A 6 13.27 32.04 8.92
C GLN A 6 12.45 31.62 7.69
N GLN A 7 13.11 31.13 6.62
CA GLN A 7 12.44 30.62 5.44
C GLN A 7 11.50 29.45 5.74
N LEU A 8 11.90 28.52 6.63
CA LEU A 8 11.05 27.42 7.06
C LEU A 8 9.81 27.91 7.80
N ARG A 9 9.97 28.86 8.74
CA ARG A 9 8.83 29.45 9.47
C ARG A 9 7.87 30.18 8.55
N GLU A 10 8.38 30.95 7.59
CA GLU A 10 7.57 31.62 6.59
C GLU A 10 6.81 30.61 5.72
N ALA A 11 7.46 29.52 5.30
CA ALA A 11 6.81 28.45 4.55
C ALA A 11 5.71 27.76 5.39
N GLU A 12 5.95 27.49 6.67
CA GLU A 12 4.95 26.92 7.58
C GLU A 12 3.75 27.85 7.76
N THR A 13 4.01 29.15 7.96
CA THR A 13 2.95 30.17 8.10
C THR A 13 2.14 30.30 6.82
N ASN A 14 2.80 30.38 5.65
CA ASN A 14 2.14 30.49 4.34
C ASN A 14 1.30 29.24 3.99
N ASN A 15 1.68 28.08 4.51
CA ASN A 15 0.93 26.84 4.37
C ASN A 15 -0.18 26.65 5.43
N GLY A 16 -0.37 27.62 6.33
CA GLY A 16 -1.40 27.59 7.36
C GLY A 16 -1.17 26.57 8.48
N TYR A 17 0.06 26.06 8.66
CA TYR A 17 0.35 25.04 9.68
C TYR A 17 0.23 25.55 11.13
N GLY A 18 0.18 26.86 11.33
CA GLY A 18 -0.10 27.49 12.63
C GLY A 18 -1.57 27.74 12.94
N GLU A 19 -2.46 27.50 11.99
CA GLU A 19 -3.89 27.81 12.08
C GLU A 19 -4.76 26.55 12.13
N SER A 20 -5.93 26.66 12.77
CA SER A 20 -6.89 25.54 12.85
C SER A 20 -7.32 25.01 11.48
N ALA A 21 -7.44 25.90 10.49
CA ALA A 21 -7.80 25.51 9.12
C ALA A 21 -6.80 24.55 8.48
N GLY A 22 -5.51 24.67 8.78
CA GLY A 22 -4.48 23.71 8.31
C GLY A 22 -4.68 22.32 8.90
N TYR A 23 -5.00 22.22 10.18
CA TYR A 23 -5.31 20.95 10.86
C TYR A 23 -6.62 20.35 10.37
N ASP A 24 -7.63 21.16 10.10
CA ASP A 24 -8.90 20.71 9.54
C ASP A 24 -8.70 20.11 8.15
N ALA A 25 -7.88 20.72 7.31
CA ALA A 25 -7.54 20.19 6.01
C ALA A 25 -6.84 18.81 6.09
N VAL A 26 -5.91 18.62 7.04
CA VAL A 26 -5.26 17.32 7.29
C VAL A 26 -6.28 16.28 7.77
N ARG A 27 -7.12 16.65 8.74
CA ARG A 27 -8.17 15.78 9.26
C ARG A 27 -9.13 15.33 8.16
N ASN A 28 -9.61 16.26 7.33
CA ASN A 28 -10.53 15.97 6.25
C ASN A 28 -9.91 15.02 5.21
N ARG A 29 -8.63 15.21 4.86
CA ARG A 29 -7.91 14.27 3.97
C ARG A 29 -7.80 12.88 4.58
N ALA A 30 -7.46 12.79 5.86
CA ALA A 30 -7.35 11.51 6.56
C ALA A 30 -8.71 10.80 6.65
N GLN A 31 -9.80 11.52 6.93
CA GLN A 31 -11.13 10.96 6.97
C GLN A 31 -11.58 10.47 5.59
N LYS A 32 -11.41 11.28 4.56
CA LYS A 32 -11.72 10.91 3.18
C LYS A 32 -10.98 9.65 2.77
N HIS A 33 -9.68 9.60 3.03
CA HIS A 33 -8.85 8.43 2.73
C HIS A 33 -9.32 7.17 3.46
N ARG A 34 -9.69 7.29 4.75
CA ARG A 34 -10.28 6.20 5.53
C ARG A 34 -11.56 5.69 4.88
N ASP A 35 -12.47 6.61 4.56
CA ASP A 35 -13.79 6.28 4.02
C ASP A 35 -13.66 5.58 2.65
N GLU A 36 -12.75 6.07 1.79
CA GLU A 36 -12.41 5.44 0.50
C GLU A 36 -11.82 4.03 0.67
N LEU A 37 -10.92 3.84 1.64
CA LEU A 37 -10.31 2.52 1.89
C LEU A 37 -11.33 1.54 2.47
N GLN A 38 -12.18 1.98 3.40
CA GLN A 38 -13.28 1.18 3.96
C GLN A 38 -14.25 0.75 2.86
N GLN A 39 -14.64 1.67 1.99
CA GLN A 39 -15.53 1.39 0.87
C GLN A 39 -14.93 0.34 -0.07
N LEU A 40 -13.67 0.51 -0.48
CA LEU A 40 -12.99 -0.44 -1.36
C LEU A 40 -12.93 -1.84 -0.74
N VAL A 41 -12.54 -1.96 0.54
CA VAL A 41 -12.46 -3.25 1.23
C VAL A 41 -13.85 -3.90 1.33
N SER A 42 -14.91 -3.13 1.64
CA SER A 42 -16.28 -3.62 1.67
C SER A 42 -16.73 -4.12 0.30
N GLU A 43 -16.55 -3.34 -0.76
CA GLU A 43 -16.92 -3.73 -2.13
C GLU A 43 -16.21 -5.01 -2.60
N LEU A 44 -14.93 -5.16 -2.27
CA LEU A 44 -14.19 -6.38 -2.58
C LEU A 44 -14.73 -7.59 -1.82
N ASN A 45 -14.99 -7.46 -0.52
CA ASN A 45 -15.56 -8.53 0.29
C ASN A 45 -16.97 -8.91 -0.18
N ASP A 46 -17.83 -7.93 -0.50
CA ASP A 46 -19.18 -8.14 -1.02
C ASP A 46 -19.18 -8.82 -2.38
N SER A 47 -18.14 -8.60 -3.19
CA SER A 47 -17.92 -9.31 -4.45
C SER A 47 -17.32 -10.71 -4.29
N GLY A 48 -17.16 -11.19 -3.06
CA GLY A 48 -16.64 -12.51 -2.74
C GLY A 48 -15.11 -12.62 -2.85
N LYS A 49 -14.41 -11.49 -2.91
CA LYS A 49 -12.94 -11.46 -2.93
C LYS A 49 -12.37 -11.68 -1.54
N LYS A 50 -11.33 -12.49 -1.45
CA LYS A 50 -10.62 -12.75 -0.21
C LYS A 50 -9.49 -11.74 -0.02
N ILE A 51 -9.58 -10.92 1.03
CA ILE A 51 -8.55 -9.95 1.41
C ILE A 51 -7.85 -10.46 2.66
N CYS A 52 -6.53 -10.57 2.64
CA CYS A 52 -5.71 -10.81 3.84
C CYS A 52 -4.76 -9.63 4.06
N GLY A 53 -4.32 -9.42 5.30
CA GLY A 53 -3.27 -8.46 5.61
C GLY A 53 -1.89 -9.02 5.24
N TYR A 54 -0.94 -8.13 5.00
CA TYR A 54 0.44 -8.47 4.70
C TYR A 54 1.40 -7.61 5.53
N GLY A 55 2.19 -8.26 6.39
CA GLY A 55 3.17 -7.65 7.29
C GLY A 55 2.55 -6.98 8.52
N ALA A 56 2.60 -7.65 9.67
CA ALA A 56 2.07 -7.13 10.94
C ALA A 56 2.97 -6.01 11.51
N SER A 57 2.82 -4.79 11.01
CA SER A 57 3.60 -3.62 11.37
C SER A 57 2.89 -2.71 12.37
N THR A 58 3.66 -1.96 13.18
CA THR A 58 3.10 -0.96 14.10
C THR A 58 2.27 0.10 13.40
N LYS A 59 2.74 0.61 12.26
CA LYS A 59 2.00 1.58 11.44
C LYS A 59 0.72 0.97 10.87
N GLY A 60 0.79 -0.30 10.45
CA GLY A 60 -0.38 -1.05 9.98
C GLY A 60 -1.45 -1.19 11.05
N ASN A 61 -1.08 -1.43 12.30
CA ASN A 61 -2.04 -1.48 13.40
C ASN A 61 -2.80 -0.17 13.58
N VAL A 62 -2.13 0.99 13.43
CA VAL A 62 -2.79 2.30 13.47
C VAL A 62 -3.81 2.43 12.33
N LEU A 63 -3.43 2.01 11.12
CA LEU A 63 -4.32 2.03 9.95
C LEU A 63 -5.55 1.14 10.18
N LEU A 64 -5.34 -0.12 10.61
CA LEU A 64 -6.42 -1.06 10.86
C LEU A 64 -7.42 -0.52 11.89
N GLN A 65 -6.93 0.06 12.99
CA GLN A 65 -7.77 0.67 14.01
C GLN A 65 -8.49 1.90 13.51
N TYR A 66 -7.80 2.79 12.78
CA TYR A 66 -8.38 4.02 12.25
C TYR A 66 -9.47 3.75 11.22
N CYS A 67 -9.30 2.70 10.40
CA CYS A 67 -10.31 2.23 9.47
C CYS A 67 -11.37 1.33 10.12
N GLY A 68 -11.22 0.96 11.38
CA GLY A 68 -12.16 0.07 12.06
C GLY A 68 -12.23 -1.35 11.47
N PHE A 69 -11.19 -1.79 10.79
CA PHE A 69 -11.15 -3.14 10.21
C PHE A 69 -11.11 -4.21 11.30
N THR A 70 -11.84 -5.27 11.06
CA THR A 70 -12.00 -6.41 11.94
C THR A 70 -11.59 -7.70 11.23
N ARG A 71 -11.71 -8.83 11.95
CA ARG A 71 -11.52 -10.17 11.34
C ARG A 71 -12.56 -10.52 10.27
N ASN A 72 -13.68 -9.81 10.23
CA ASN A 72 -14.69 -9.99 9.18
C ASN A 72 -14.23 -9.37 7.86
N ASP A 73 -13.47 -8.29 7.94
CA ASP A 73 -12.95 -7.57 6.77
C ASP A 73 -11.64 -8.18 6.29
N ILE A 74 -10.75 -8.51 7.25
CA ILE A 74 -9.41 -9.05 7.03
C ILE A 74 -9.20 -10.21 8.00
N PRO A 75 -9.42 -11.46 7.57
CA PRO A 75 -9.46 -12.61 8.48
C PRO A 75 -8.13 -12.96 9.14
N VAL A 76 -7.01 -12.64 8.49
CA VAL A 76 -5.65 -12.98 8.95
C VAL A 76 -4.62 -12.05 8.33
N ILE A 77 -3.49 -11.87 9.01
CA ILE A 77 -2.32 -11.13 8.51
C ILE A 77 -1.15 -12.08 8.32
N ALA A 78 -0.58 -12.09 7.11
CA ALA A 78 0.65 -12.79 6.77
C ALA A 78 1.86 -12.08 7.39
N GLU A 79 2.78 -12.82 7.98
CA GLU A 79 3.99 -12.28 8.62
C GLU A 79 5.17 -13.23 8.41
N VAL A 80 6.40 -12.68 8.35
CA VAL A 80 7.65 -13.45 8.25
C VAL A 80 8.32 -13.65 9.60
N ASN A 81 8.09 -12.74 10.55
CA ASN A 81 8.66 -12.85 11.88
C ASN A 81 7.93 -13.91 12.71
N GLN A 82 8.62 -15.03 12.97
CA GLN A 82 8.09 -16.16 13.69
C GLN A 82 7.63 -15.83 15.12
N ASP A 83 8.24 -14.84 15.78
CA ASP A 83 7.85 -14.40 17.12
C ASP A 83 6.42 -13.83 17.19
N LYS A 84 5.83 -13.50 16.04
CA LYS A 84 4.47 -12.97 15.93
C LYS A 84 3.43 -14.02 15.55
N PHE A 85 3.85 -15.23 15.17
CA PHE A 85 2.92 -16.28 14.76
C PHE A 85 2.03 -16.69 15.92
N GLY A 86 0.73 -16.81 15.67
CA GLY A 86 -0.27 -17.10 16.70
C GLY A 86 -0.63 -15.92 17.60
N CYS A 87 0.02 -14.76 17.42
CA CYS A 87 -0.36 -13.51 18.07
C CYS A 87 -1.55 -12.86 17.35
N PHE A 88 -2.04 -11.78 17.95
CA PHE A 88 -3.14 -10.98 17.41
C PHE A 88 -2.75 -9.51 17.34
N THR A 89 -3.32 -8.79 16.38
CA THR A 89 -3.17 -7.35 16.32
C THR A 89 -3.82 -6.68 17.53
N PRO A 90 -3.19 -5.63 18.11
CA PRO A 90 -3.77 -4.88 19.22
C PRO A 90 -5.13 -4.29 18.82
N HIS A 91 -6.10 -4.40 19.72
CA HIS A 91 -7.45 -3.87 19.56
C HIS A 91 -8.32 -4.55 18.48
N THR A 92 -7.83 -4.69 17.26
CA THR A 92 -8.58 -5.31 16.15
C THR A 92 -8.66 -6.82 16.22
N LEU A 93 -7.77 -7.46 17.00
CA LEU A 93 -7.73 -8.90 17.27
C LEU A 93 -7.70 -9.76 15.99
N ILE A 94 -7.10 -9.25 14.93
CA ILE A 94 -6.86 -10.01 13.70
C ILE A 94 -5.69 -10.95 13.95
N PRO A 95 -5.83 -12.27 13.70
CA PRO A 95 -4.76 -13.24 13.91
C PRO A 95 -3.61 -13.02 12.94
N ILE A 96 -2.41 -13.34 13.40
CA ILE A 96 -1.17 -13.27 12.63
C ILE A 96 -0.69 -14.70 12.39
N ALA A 97 -0.44 -15.05 11.14
CA ALA A 97 0.05 -16.36 10.73
C ALA A 97 1.26 -16.23 9.80
N SER A 98 1.92 -17.33 9.48
CA SER A 98 3.03 -17.33 8.52
C SER A 98 2.56 -16.94 7.12
N GLU A 99 3.47 -16.38 6.31
CA GLU A 99 3.16 -16.10 4.91
C GLU A 99 2.71 -17.35 4.16
N ASP A 100 3.38 -18.49 4.38
CA ASP A 100 3.03 -19.74 3.70
C ASP A 100 1.60 -20.19 4.00
N GLU A 101 1.17 -20.10 5.27
CA GLU A 101 -0.21 -20.44 5.66
C GLU A 101 -1.23 -19.51 4.99
N VAL A 102 -0.96 -18.21 4.96
CA VAL A 102 -1.87 -17.23 4.39
C VAL A 102 -1.91 -17.36 2.86
N LEU A 103 -0.77 -17.52 2.19
CA LEU A 103 -0.70 -17.70 0.74
C LEU A 103 -1.36 -19.02 0.29
N ALA A 104 -1.30 -20.08 1.11
CA ALA A 104 -2.03 -21.34 0.86
C ALA A 104 -3.55 -21.15 0.86
N MET A 105 -4.07 -20.11 1.52
CA MET A 105 -5.49 -19.74 1.47
C MET A 105 -5.89 -19.08 0.15
N LYS A 106 -4.95 -18.78 -0.72
CA LYS A 106 -5.10 -18.10 -2.02
C LYS A 106 -5.92 -16.81 -1.92
N PRO A 107 -5.43 -15.80 -1.17
CA PRO A 107 -6.10 -14.51 -1.13
C PRO A 107 -6.06 -13.85 -2.52
N ASP A 108 -7.17 -13.19 -2.91
CA ASP A 108 -7.21 -12.36 -4.12
C ASP A 108 -6.42 -11.08 -3.92
N TYR A 109 -6.47 -10.52 -2.69
CA TYR A 109 -5.79 -9.28 -2.34
C TYR A 109 -4.99 -9.42 -1.05
N LEU A 110 -3.82 -8.78 -1.05
CA LEU A 110 -3.01 -8.58 0.15
C LEU A 110 -2.94 -7.09 0.48
N LEU A 111 -3.61 -6.67 1.57
CA LEU A 111 -3.53 -5.32 2.11
C LEU A 111 -2.16 -5.13 2.76
N VAL A 112 -1.31 -4.30 2.16
CA VAL A 112 0.08 -4.12 2.57
C VAL A 112 0.16 -3.13 3.73
N LEU A 113 0.40 -3.62 4.94
CA LEU A 113 0.51 -2.80 6.14
C LEU A 113 1.88 -2.07 6.25
N PRO A 114 3.02 -2.65 5.84
CA PRO A 114 4.28 -1.94 5.74
C PRO A 114 4.47 -1.27 4.35
N TRP A 115 3.51 -0.47 3.91
CA TRP A 115 3.43 0.14 2.56
C TRP A 115 4.68 0.89 2.12
N HIS A 116 5.48 1.41 3.05
CA HIS A 116 6.72 2.14 2.78
C HIS A 116 7.84 1.24 2.22
N PHE A 117 7.69 -0.09 2.28
CA PHE A 117 8.58 -1.06 1.63
C PHE A 117 8.05 -1.56 0.29
N ARG A 118 7.16 -0.79 -0.36
CA ARG A 118 6.47 -1.15 -1.60
C ARG A 118 7.37 -1.84 -2.62
N ASP A 119 8.47 -1.20 -3.02
CA ASP A 119 9.31 -1.70 -4.09
C ASP A 119 9.97 -3.05 -3.74
N ASN A 120 10.43 -3.18 -2.49
CA ASN A 120 11.01 -4.43 -2.00
C ASN A 120 9.97 -5.56 -1.96
N ILE A 121 8.74 -5.25 -1.54
CA ILE A 121 7.64 -6.21 -1.48
C ILE A 121 7.27 -6.68 -2.89
N LEU A 122 7.13 -5.77 -3.84
CA LEU A 122 6.80 -6.09 -5.22
C LEU A 122 7.86 -6.97 -5.88
N VAL A 123 9.14 -6.74 -5.58
CA VAL A 123 10.24 -7.58 -6.06
C VAL A 123 10.22 -8.97 -5.41
N ARG A 124 10.00 -9.04 -4.10
CA ARG A 124 9.98 -10.30 -3.35
C ARG A 124 8.81 -11.20 -3.74
N GLU A 125 7.64 -10.61 -3.91
CA GLU A 125 6.37 -11.32 -4.06
C GLU A 125 5.89 -11.44 -5.50
N GLN A 126 6.81 -11.42 -6.46
CA GLN A 126 6.45 -11.53 -7.88
C GLN A 126 5.68 -12.81 -8.20
N ASN A 127 5.97 -13.92 -7.50
CA ASN A 127 5.25 -15.16 -7.69
C ASN A 127 3.76 -15.05 -7.34
N TYR A 128 3.42 -14.33 -6.27
CA TYR A 128 2.02 -14.08 -5.89
C TYR A 128 1.29 -13.28 -6.98
N LEU A 129 1.89 -12.21 -7.48
CA LEU A 129 1.35 -11.41 -8.57
C LEU A 129 1.20 -12.21 -9.88
N ASN A 130 2.19 -13.03 -10.22
CA ASN A 130 2.17 -13.87 -11.44
C ASN A 130 1.09 -14.94 -11.37
N ASN A 131 0.71 -15.38 -10.19
CA ASN A 131 -0.37 -16.34 -9.95
C ASN A 131 -1.77 -15.69 -9.84
N GLY A 132 -1.90 -14.41 -10.18
CA GLY A 132 -3.17 -13.67 -10.23
C GLY A 132 -3.56 -12.95 -8.95
N GLY A 133 -2.70 -12.95 -7.93
CA GLY A 133 -2.89 -12.14 -6.73
C GLY A 133 -2.70 -10.64 -6.99
N SER A 134 -3.19 -9.81 -6.09
CA SER A 134 -3.09 -8.35 -6.16
C SER A 134 -2.65 -7.77 -4.83
N PHE A 135 -1.80 -6.75 -4.86
CA PHE A 135 -1.47 -5.97 -3.68
C PHE A 135 -2.34 -4.72 -3.60
N LEU A 136 -2.88 -4.47 -2.41
CA LEU A 136 -3.57 -3.23 -2.07
C LEU A 136 -2.65 -2.41 -1.16
N PHE A 137 -2.07 -1.34 -1.70
CA PHE A 137 -1.28 -0.38 -0.94
C PHE A 137 -2.19 0.73 -0.43
N PRO A 138 -2.35 0.88 0.90
CA PRO A 138 -3.28 1.87 1.45
C PRO A 138 -2.73 3.29 1.41
N LEU A 139 -1.41 3.49 1.39
CA LEU A 139 -0.76 4.81 1.52
C LEU A 139 0.48 4.90 0.61
N PRO A 140 0.86 6.12 0.15
CA PRO A 140 0.29 7.45 0.45
C PRO A 140 -1.06 7.73 -0.23
N ALA A 141 -1.39 7.02 -1.28
CA ALA A 141 -2.69 6.95 -1.93
C ALA A 141 -3.09 5.47 -2.05
N ILE A 142 -4.38 5.18 -2.12
CA ILE A 142 -4.87 3.82 -2.36
C ILE A 142 -4.45 3.42 -3.76
N ASP A 143 -3.74 2.30 -3.86
CA ASP A 143 -3.24 1.78 -5.13
C ASP A 143 -3.31 0.25 -5.17
N VAL A 144 -3.84 -0.28 -6.26
CA VAL A 144 -3.97 -1.72 -6.50
C VAL A 144 -2.98 -2.14 -7.58
N VAL A 145 -2.04 -3.00 -7.20
CA VAL A 145 -1.04 -3.54 -8.11
C VAL A 145 -1.39 -4.98 -8.46
N THR A 146 -1.61 -5.22 -9.74
CA THR A 146 -1.82 -6.56 -10.30
C THR A 146 -0.60 -7.00 -11.11
N GLY A 147 -0.47 -8.30 -11.38
CA GLY A 147 0.59 -8.82 -12.25
C GLY A 147 0.55 -8.27 -13.67
N GLU A 148 -0.59 -7.82 -14.17
CA GLU A 148 -0.71 -7.19 -15.49
C GLU A 148 -0.12 -5.78 -15.52
N HIS A 149 -0.37 -4.97 -14.51
CA HIS A 149 0.22 -3.64 -14.38
C HIS A 149 1.76 -3.69 -14.34
N GLN A 150 2.33 -4.67 -13.65
CA GLN A 150 3.78 -4.85 -13.62
C GLN A 150 4.36 -5.27 -14.97
N ARG A 151 3.69 -6.12 -15.72
CA ARG A 151 4.12 -6.51 -17.07
C ARG A 151 4.09 -5.31 -18.03
N GLN A 152 3.08 -4.44 -17.95
CA GLN A 152 3.00 -3.22 -18.76
C GLN A 152 4.08 -2.20 -18.41
N ALA A 153 4.37 -2.02 -17.10
CA ALA A 153 5.44 -1.13 -16.65
C ALA A 153 6.83 -1.63 -17.09
N ALA A 154 7.09 -2.93 -16.97
CA ALA A 154 8.35 -3.54 -17.42
C ALA A 154 8.53 -3.43 -18.95
N TRP A 155 7.46 -3.59 -19.73
CA TRP A 155 7.46 -3.42 -21.18
C TRP A 155 7.77 -1.98 -21.58
N SER A 156 7.15 -0.98 -20.94
CA SER A 156 7.41 0.45 -21.23
C SER A 156 8.86 0.86 -20.90
N HIS A 157 9.44 0.31 -19.86
CA HIS A 157 10.87 0.53 -19.55
C HIS A 157 11.81 -0.16 -20.55
N HIS A 158 11.41 -1.28 -21.13
CA HIS A 158 12.21 -1.99 -22.14
C HIS A 158 12.18 -1.26 -23.48
N VAL A 159 11.00 -0.79 -23.89
CA VAL A 159 10.83 -0.01 -25.13
C VAL A 159 11.58 1.33 -25.08
N ASN A 160 11.58 2.02 -23.95
CA ASN A 160 12.34 3.26 -23.77
C ASN A 160 13.88 3.06 -23.74
N ARG A 161 14.37 1.87 -23.37
CA ARG A 161 15.80 1.56 -23.43
C ARG A 161 16.28 1.09 -24.80
N SER A 162 15.41 0.51 -25.61
CA SER A 162 15.71 0.05 -26.97
C SER A 162 15.44 1.08 -28.06
N GLY A 163 14.90 2.24 -27.73
CA GLY A 163 14.57 3.31 -28.66
C GLY A 163 15.71 4.24 -29.08
N CYS A 164 16.98 3.83 -28.89
CA CYS A 164 18.10 4.63 -29.36
C CYS A 164 19.12 3.77 -30.10
N ALA A 165 18.72 3.19 -31.25
CA ALA A 165 19.65 2.78 -32.30
C ALA A 165 18.86 2.20 -33.51
N THR A 166 18.63 3.04 -34.51
CA THR A 166 18.58 2.70 -35.94
C THR A 166 18.16 3.99 -36.62
N GLY A 167 18.98 4.68 -37.39
CA GLY A 167 19.66 4.13 -38.52
C GLY A 167 19.29 5.05 -39.65
N SER A 168 20.20 6.00 -39.96
CA SER A 168 20.12 6.84 -41.14
C SER A 168 20.06 5.96 -42.40
N ILE A 169 18.95 5.92 -43.08
CA ILE A 169 18.90 5.39 -44.44
C ILE A 169 19.12 6.58 -45.39
N TRP A 170 20.30 6.64 -45.98
CA TRP A 170 20.59 7.41 -47.17
C TRP A 170 19.87 6.74 -48.35
N VAL A 171 19.05 7.48 -49.04
CA VAL A 171 18.59 7.14 -50.40
C VAL A 171 19.23 8.14 -51.35
N SER A 172 20.03 7.58 -52.25
CA SER A 172 20.60 8.26 -53.44
C SER A 172 19.53 8.62 -54.46
#